data_fe8f25de2441d63f85a3f2335925bef2
#
_entry.id   fe8f25de2441d63f85a3f2335925bef2
#
_cell.length_a   1.000
_cell.length_b   1.000
_cell.length_c   1.000
_cell.angle_alpha   90.00
_cell.angle_beta   90.00
_cell.angle_gamma   90.00
#
_symmetry.space_group_name_H-M   'P 1'
#
loop_
_entity.id
_entity.type
_entity.pdbx_description
1 polymer ?
#
loop_
_entity_poly.entity_id
_entity_poly.type
_entity_poly.pdbx_seq_one_letter_code
_entity_poly.pdbx_strand_id
1 'polypeptide(L)'
;MIKNKYYYNRLTTKERNACDKLRMAIEALQAEIQFDEVLSLEEIENILYAVSYDWPEYYYFCWAEKILFYSDQTSVILQYHYPIKDIPCRNKMIQSKIQESLQKAKEANLTSNFAKSIWIHNHISKLTTYDYDSLEEDVSERRKSEAHTIAGVFCRNTAVCEGIAKAYKLLCDCLGVECILVIGMAGNEPSSVLEKNNHAWNIIKINGKYGHVDVTWDMCASRNSHQYCYDYFGVSDKVFFANHSCKGYPACVEHGRLTYFEQTGKLFKNPTELKQYIGNELSGHPSKLYFQLDNTESLTDK
;
A
#
# COMPACT_ATOMS: atom_id res chain seq x y z
N MET A 1 6.83 -9.60 -19.07
CA MET A 1 6.58 -9.10 -17.71
C MET A 1 5.13 -8.63 -17.62
N ILE A 2 4.41 -9.08 -16.61
CA ILE A 2 3.05 -8.63 -16.34
C ILE A 2 3.13 -7.25 -15.70
N LYS A 3 2.35 -6.28 -16.21
CA LYS A 3 2.34 -4.92 -15.69
C LYS A 3 1.88 -4.91 -14.22
N ASN A 4 2.54 -4.14 -13.38
CA ASN A 4 2.23 -3.96 -11.95
C ASN A 4 2.31 -5.22 -11.07
N LYS A 5 3.04 -6.25 -11.50
CA LYS A 5 3.25 -7.47 -10.72
C LYS A 5 4.74 -7.57 -10.35
N TYR A 6 5.12 -6.80 -9.33
CA TYR A 6 6.53 -6.64 -8.92
C TYR A 6 7.15 -7.93 -8.42
N TYR A 7 6.50 -8.61 -7.50
CA TYR A 7 7.01 -9.85 -6.89
C TYR A 7 6.98 -11.00 -7.91
N TYR A 8 5.87 -11.17 -8.62
CA TYR A 8 5.73 -12.19 -9.65
C TYR A 8 6.78 -12.08 -10.76
N ASN A 9 7.09 -10.86 -11.19
CA ASN A 9 8.08 -10.63 -12.25
C ASN A 9 9.51 -10.97 -11.81
N ARG A 10 9.78 -11.13 -10.52
CA ARG A 10 11.07 -11.52 -9.93
C ARG A 10 11.20 -13.02 -9.71
N LEU A 11 10.11 -13.76 -9.78
CA LEU A 11 10.10 -15.22 -9.67
C LEU A 11 10.88 -15.88 -10.82
N THR A 12 11.51 -17.00 -10.55
CA THR A 12 12.06 -17.91 -11.56
C THR A 12 10.93 -18.51 -12.42
N THR A 13 11.27 -19.19 -13.51
CA THR A 13 10.26 -19.87 -14.33
C THR A 13 9.50 -20.94 -13.53
N LYS A 14 10.21 -21.73 -12.72
CA LYS A 14 9.63 -22.74 -11.84
C LYS A 14 8.63 -22.12 -10.85
N GLU A 15 9.04 -21.08 -10.15
CA GLU A 15 8.20 -20.38 -9.18
C GLU A 15 6.97 -19.72 -9.86
N ARG A 16 7.12 -19.17 -11.07
CA ARG A 16 5.98 -18.59 -11.83
C ARG A 16 4.95 -19.65 -12.18
N ASN A 17 5.40 -20.82 -12.67
CA ASN A 17 4.48 -21.92 -12.98
C ASN A 17 3.69 -22.35 -11.74
N ALA A 18 4.38 -22.49 -10.61
CA ALA A 18 3.74 -22.81 -9.34
C ALA A 18 2.82 -21.69 -8.83
N CYS A 19 3.22 -20.42 -8.97
CA CYS A 19 2.40 -19.26 -8.62
C CYS A 19 1.12 -19.20 -9.45
N ASP A 20 1.20 -19.40 -10.76
CA ASP A 20 0.02 -19.42 -11.63
C ASP A 20 -0.92 -20.57 -11.29
N LYS A 21 -0.38 -21.75 -11.00
CA LYS A 21 -1.16 -22.91 -10.54
C LYS A 21 -1.85 -22.64 -9.21
N LEU A 22 -1.14 -22.03 -8.25
CA LEU A 22 -1.70 -21.64 -6.95
C LEU A 22 -2.83 -20.61 -7.13
N ARG A 23 -2.64 -19.60 -7.96
CA ARG A 23 -3.67 -18.59 -8.23
C ARG A 23 -4.94 -19.21 -8.83
N MET A 24 -4.79 -20.11 -9.81
CA MET A 24 -5.94 -20.83 -10.38
C MET A 24 -6.69 -21.64 -9.33
N ALA A 25 -5.97 -22.27 -8.40
CA ALA A 25 -6.58 -23.04 -7.30
C ALA A 25 -7.32 -22.13 -6.30
N ILE A 26 -6.75 -20.97 -5.96
CA ILE A 26 -7.38 -19.95 -5.10
C ILE A 26 -8.67 -19.42 -5.76
N GLU A 27 -8.63 -19.09 -7.05
CA GLU A 27 -9.79 -18.62 -7.82
C GLU A 27 -10.91 -19.68 -7.88
N ALA A 28 -10.52 -20.94 -8.01
CA ALA A 28 -11.43 -22.10 -8.00
C ALA A 28 -11.85 -22.54 -6.59
N LEU A 29 -11.36 -21.88 -5.53
CA LEU A 29 -11.62 -22.20 -4.13
C LEU A 29 -11.32 -23.68 -3.78
N GLN A 30 -10.24 -24.22 -4.35
CA GLN A 30 -9.79 -25.57 -4.07
C GLN A 30 -9.29 -25.67 -2.62
N ALA A 31 -9.44 -26.85 -2.01
CA ALA A 31 -8.94 -27.11 -0.66
C ALA A 31 -7.47 -27.56 -0.66
N GLU A 32 -6.99 -28.07 -1.77
CA GLU A 32 -5.65 -28.65 -1.92
C GLU A 32 -5.13 -28.42 -3.34
N ILE A 33 -3.81 -28.32 -3.44
CA ILE A 33 -3.09 -28.22 -4.72
C ILE A 33 -1.86 -29.11 -4.66
N GLN A 34 -1.52 -29.75 -5.78
CA GLN A 34 -0.25 -30.43 -5.99
C GLN A 34 0.56 -29.68 -7.04
N PHE A 35 1.79 -29.29 -6.69
CA PHE A 35 2.74 -28.69 -7.63
C PHE A 35 3.38 -29.77 -8.49
N ASP A 36 3.84 -29.40 -9.68
CA ASP A 36 4.45 -30.32 -10.63
C ASP A 36 5.91 -30.65 -10.27
N GLU A 37 6.53 -29.80 -9.42
CA GLU A 37 7.91 -29.92 -8.96
C GLU A 37 7.98 -29.69 -7.45
N VAL A 38 8.98 -30.32 -6.80
CA VAL A 38 9.31 -30.06 -5.39
C VAL A 38 9.80 -28.62 -5.25
N LEU A 39 9.23 -27.88 -4.29
CA LEU A 39 9.58 -26.50 -4.00
C LEU A 39 10.34 -26.43 -2.67
N SER A 40 11.40 -25.62 -2.61
CA SER A 40 12.05 -25.28 -1.35
C SER A 40 11.17 -24.32 -0.54
N LEU A 41 11.44 -24.16 0.76
CA LEU A 41 10.72 -23.20 1.60
C LEU A 41 10.88 -21.77 1.08
N GLU A 42 12.05 -21.39 0.61
CA GLU A 42 12.32 -20.07 0.02
C GLU A 42 11.48 -19.84 -1.26
N GLU A 43 11.43 -20.85 -2.17
CA GLU A 43 10.60 -20.76 -3.38
C GLU A 43 9.11 -20.59 -3.03
N ILE A 44 8.66 -21.29 -2.00
CA ILE A 44 7.28 -21.19 -1.51
C ILE A 44 7.00 -19.80 -0.94
N GLU A 45 7.88 -19.26 -0.09
CA GLU A 45 7.76 -17.91 0.46
C GLU A 45 7.69 -16.87 -0.66
N ASN A 46 8.56 -16.96 -1.67
CA ASN A 46 8.56 -16.06 -2.81
C ASN A 46 7.22 -16.10 -3.57
N ILE A 47 6.66 -17.30 -3.79
CA ILE A 47 5.36 -17.48 -4.43
C ILE A 47 4.24 -16.86 -3.60
N LEU A 48 4.25 -17.09 -2.28
CA LEU A 48 3.24 -16.55 -1.38
C LEU A 48 3.29 -15.02 -1.28
N TYR A 49 4.49 -14.43 -1.22
CA TYR A 49 4.67 -12.98 -1.31
C TYR A 49 4.11 -12.44 -2.63
N ALA A 50 4.40 -13.10 -3.74
CA ALA A 50 3.85 -12.68 -5.03
C ALA A 50 2.31 -12.72 -5.02
N VAL A 51 1.70 -13.81 -4.56
CA VAL A 51 0.24 -13.94 -4.49
C VAL A 51 -0.37 -12.89 -3.57
N SER A 52 0.18 -12.68 -2.37
CA SER A 52 -0.39 -11.78 -1.36
C SER A 52 -0.26 -10.29 -1.72
N TYR A 53 0.86 -9.89 -2.35
CA TYR A 53 1.19 -8.48 -2.54
C TYR A 53 0.94 -7.99 -3.96
N ASP A 54 0.97 -8.88 -4.95
CA ASP A 54 0.64 -8.53 -6.31
C ASP A 54 -0.84 -8.74 -6.66
N TRP A 55 -1.59 -9.56 -5.88
CA TRP A 55 -3.01 -9.82 -6.08
C TRP A 55 -3.82 -9.63 -4.79
N PRO A 56 -3.93 -8.40 -4.28
CA PRO A 56 -4.64 -8.12 -3.02
C PRO A 56 -6.14 -8.46 -3.07
N GLU A 57 -6.70 -8.73 -4.25
CA GLU A 57 -8.06 -9.25 -4.44
C GLU A 57 -8.28 -10.66 -3.89
N TYR A 58 -7.20 -11.42 -3.64
CA TYR A 58 -7.29 -12.72 -2.95
C TYR A 58 -7.34 -12.59 -1.43
N TYR A 59 -7.98 -11.55 -0.93
CA TYR A 59 -8.13 -11.20 0.49
C TYR A 59 -8.68 -12.33 1.36
N TYR A 60 -9.33 -13.30 0.76
CA TYR A 60 -9.94 -14.46 1.42
C TYR A 60 -8.96 -15.64 1.59
N PHE A 61 -7.82 -15.61 0.93
CA PHE A 61 -6.78 -16.64 1.03
C PHE A 61 -5.87 -16.37 2.24
N CYS A 62 -5.66 -17.41 3.06
CA CYS A 62 -4.82 -17.36 4.25
C CYS A 62 -3.42 -17.83 3.90
N TRP A 63 -2.44 -16.92 3.80
CA TRP A 63 -1.11 -17.24 3.29
C TRP A 63 -0.01 -17.34 4.36
N ALA A 64 -0.13 -16.67 5.52
CA ALA A 64 1.03 -16.40 6.37
C ALA A 64 1.37 -17.48 7.41
N GLU A 65 0.40 -18.21 7.97
CA GLU A 65 0.69 -19.03 9.15
C GLU A 65 0.14 -20.47 9.09
N LYS A 66 -0.59 -20.81 8.05
CA LYS A 66 -1.38 -22.05 8.02
C LYS A 66 -1.26 -22.86 6.74
N ILE A 67 -0.20 -22.64 5.95
CA ILE A 67 0.03 -23.50 4.80
C ILE A 67 0.69 -24.78 5.31
N LEU A 68 -0.07 -25.86 5.27
CA LEU A 68 0.43 -27.18 5.62
C LEU A 68 0.98 -27.84 4.36
N PHE A 69 2.29 -28.10 4.37
CA PHE A 69 2.92 -28.92 3.37
C PHE A 69 2.90 -30.39 3.79
N TYR A 70 2.57 -31.26 2.86
CA TYR A 70 2.84 -32.66 3.04
C TYR A 70 4.35 -32.95 2.96
N SER A 71 4.78 -34.09 3.50
CA SER A 71 6.17 -34.52 3.53
C SER A 71 6.83 -34.67 2.14
N ASP A 72 6.01 -34.77 1.09
CA ASP A 72 6.47 -34.83 -0.30
C ASP A 72 6.90 -33.46 -0.88
N GLN A 73 6.64 -32.35 -0.15
CA GLN A 73 6.93 -30.97 -0.54
C GLN A 73 6.33 -30.55 -1.89
N THR A 74 5.34 -31.27 -2.37
CA THR A 74 4.60 -30.97 -3.61
C THR A 74 3.13 -30.66 -3.37
N SER A 75 2.57 -31.17 -2.27
CA SER A 75 1.15 -30.98 -1.95
C SER A 75 0.96 -29.94 -0.85
N VAL A 76 0.00 -29.04 -1.04
CA VAL A 76 -0.30 -27.92 -0.15
C VAL A 76 -1.78 -27.85 0.13
N ILE A 77 -2.16 -27.77 1.41
CA ILE A 77 -3.52 -27.50 1.84
C ILE A 77 -3.78 -26.00 1.82
N LEU A 78 -4.77 -25.56 1.06
CA LEU A 78 -5.18 -24.17 0.98
C LEU A 78 -6.17 -23.85 2.09
N GLN A 79 -5.92 -22.78 2.80
CA GLN A 79 -6.81 -22.29 3.85
C GLN A 79 -7.41 -20.94 3.47
N TYR A 80 -8.61 -20.70 3.95
CA TYR A 80 -9.36 -19.48 3.66
C TYR A 80 -9.85 -18.85 4.96
N HIS A 81 -9.82 -17.51 5.02
CA HIS A 81 -10.32 -16.74 6.18
C HIS A 81 -11.83 -16.89 6.39
N TYR A 82 -12.55 -17.41 5.39
CA TYR A 82 -13.99 -17.57 5.41
C TYR A 82 -14.40 -18.96 4.96
N PRO A 83 -15.57 -19.45 5.39
CA PRO A 83 -16.15 -20.66 4.78
C PRO A 83 -16.25 -20.48 3.26
N ILE A 84 -15.82 -21.48 2.50
CA ILE A 84 -15.76 -21.43 1.02
C ILE A 84 -17.11 -21.01 0.42
N LYS A 85 -18.22 -21.50 0.96
CA LYS A 85 -19.59 -21.16 0.52
C LYS A 85 -19.93 -19.66 0.64
N ASP A 86 -19.26 -18.93 1.54
CA ASP A 86 -19.55 -17.51 1.81
C ASP A 86 -18.69 -16.58 0.95
N ILE A 87 -17.56 -17.07 0.41
CA ILE A 87 -16.60 -16.26 -0.37
C ILE A 87 -17.25 -15.63 -1.61
N PRO A 88 -18.07 -16.32 -2.43
CA PRO A 88 -18.68 -15.70 -3.62
C PRO A 88 -19.59 -14.51 -3.28
N CYS A 89 -20.33 -14.56 -2.17
CA CYS A 89 -21.17 -13.45 -1.73
C CYS A 89 -20.31 -12.26 -1.27
N ARG A 90 -19.26 -12.53 -0.51
CA ARG A 90 -18.29 -11.50 -0.07
C ARG A 90 -17.56 -10.86 -1.25
N ASN A 91 -17.15 -11.65 -2.24
CA ASN A 91 -16.53 -11.16 -3.45
C ASN A 91 -17.45 -10.17 -4.18
N LYS A 92 -18.74 -10.49 -4.34
CA LYS A 92 -19.70 -9.56 -4.95
C LYS A 92 -19.81 -8.25 -4.18
N MET A 93 -19.85 -8.29 -2.85
CA MET A 93 -19.93 -7.11 -2.00
C MET A 93 -18.67 -6.23 -2.14
N ILE A 94 -17.48 -6.82 -2.06
CA ILE A 94 -16.20 -6.09 -2.20
C ILE A 94 -16.06 -5.52 -3.61
N GLN A 95 -16.38 -6.29 -4.64
CA GLN A 95 -16.36 -5.83 -6.03
C GLN A 95 -17.30 -4.63 -6.23
N SER A 96 -18.50 -4.64 -5.64
CA SER A 96 -19.40 -3.48 -5.69
C SER A 96 -18.77 -2.23 -5.08
N LYS A 97 -18.08 -2.35 -3.94
CA LYS A 97 -17.39 -1.21 -3.29
C LYS A 97 -16.19 -0.70 -4.09
N ILE A 98 -15.46 -1.60 -4.73
CA ILE A 98 -14.38 -1.22 -5.65
C ILE A 98 -14.96 -0.48 -6.85
N GLN A 99 -16.05 -0.96 -7.46
CA GLN A 99 -16.71 -0.29 -8.58
C GLN A 99 -17.27 1.09 -8.20
N GLU A 100 -17.86 1.25 -7.00
CA GLU A 100 -18.26 2.56 -6.47
C GLU A 100 -17.06 3.53 -6.39
N SER A 101 -15.89 3.04 -5.95
CA SER A 101 -14.66 3.83 -5.89
C SER A 101 -14.16 4.21 -7.29
N LEU A 102 -14.15 3.26 -8.23
CA LEU A 102 -13.73 3.51 -9.61
C LEU A 102 -14.67 4.48 -10.35
N GLN A 103 -15.98 4.43 -10.07
CA GLN A 103 -16.93 5.37 -10.63
C GLN A 103 -16.65 6.81 -10.14
N LYS A 104 -16.36 6.98 -8.83
CA LYS A 104 -15.94 8.29 -8.27
C LYS A 104 -14.62 8.78 -8.89
N ALA A 105 -13.67 7.88 -9.12
CA ALA A 105 -12.41 8.22 -9.81
C ALA A 105 -12.65 8.70 -11.25
N LYS A 106 -13.56 8.06 -11.96
CA LYS A 106 -13.95 8.45 -13.32
C LYS A 106 -14.60 9.85 -13.34
N GLU A 107 -15.49 10.12 -12.39
CA GLU A 107 -16.17 11.44 -12.25
C GLU A 107 -15.16 12.56 -11.91
N ALA A 108 -14.07 12.26 -11.23
CA ALA A 108 -13.01 13.20 -10.92
C ALA A 108 -12.12 13.59 -12.12
N ASN A 109 -12.32 12.99 -13.30
CA ASN A 109 -11.60 13.30 -14.56
C ASN A 109 -10.06 13.33 -14.41
N LEU A 110 -9.49 12.32 -13.77
CA LEU A 110 -8.07 12.24 -13.44
C LEU A 110 -7.21 12.04 -14.70
N THR A 111 -6.42 13.05 -15.08
CA THR A 111 -5.68 13.10 -16.36
C THR A 111 -4.25 12.58 -16.28
N SER A 112 -3.66 12.46 -15.08
CA SER A 112 -2.27 12.00 -14.89
C SER A 112 -2.17 10.91 -13.84
N ASN A 113 -1.07 10.14 -13.88
CA ASN A 113 -0.79 9.15 -12.84
C ASN A 113 -0.59 9.79 -11.46
N PHE A 114 -0.03 11.02 -11.40
CA PHE A 114 0.04 11.80 -10.18
C PHE A 114 -1.37 12.11 -9.63
N ALA A 115 -2.25 12.66 -10.46
CA ALA A 115 -3.63 12.97 -10.06
C ALA A 115 -4.38 11.72 -9.58
N LYS A 116 -4.20 10.58 -10.26
CA LYS A 116 -4.76 9.29 -9.83
C LYS A 116 -4.22 8.86 -8.47
N SER A 117 -2.91 8.93 -8.28
CA SER A 117 -2.26 8.51 -7.03
C SER A 117 -2.70 9.35 -5.83
N ILE A 118 -2.78 10.67 -5.98
CA ILE A 118 -3.31 11.59 -4.96
C ILE A 118 -4.79 11.32 -4.68
N TRP A 119 -5.57 11.09 -5.73
CA TRP A 119 -6.99 10.79 -5.56
C TRP A 119 -7.19 9.50 -4.75
N ILE A 120 -6.41 8.43 -5.06
CA ILE A 120 -6.47 7.16 -4.34
C ILE A 120 -6.08 7.38 -2.87
N HIS A 121 -4.97 8.12 -2.61
CA HIS A 121 -4.53 8.46 -1.27
C HIS A 121 -5.65 9.11 -0.45
N ASN A 122 -6.25 10.18 -0.98
CA ASN A 122 -7.32 10.90 -0.33
C ASN A 122 -8.60 10.07 -0.18
N HIS A 123 -8.91 9.24 -1.18
CA HIS A 123 -10.09 8.38 -1.16
C HIS A 123 -9.97 7.33 -0.04
N ILE A 124 -8.83 6.65 0.10
CA ILE A 124 -8.60 5.67 1.15
C ILE A 124 -8.54 6.35 2.52
N SER A 125 -7.85 7.48 2.66
CA SER A 125 -7.80 8.25 3.91
C SER A 125 -9.19 8.69 4.40
N LYS A 126 -10.13 8.91 3.47
CA LYS A 126 -11.52 9.25 3.79
C LYS A 126 -12.38 8.03 4.07
N LEU A 127 -12.10 6.91 3.39
CA LEU A 127 -12.91 5.70 3.44
C LEU A 127 -12.67 4.89 4.71
N THR A 128 -11.44 4.92 5.26
CA THR A 128 -11.02 4.03 6.34
C THR A 128 -10.35 4.79 7.49
N THR A 129 -10.35 4.17 8.66
CA THR A 129 -9.58 4.59 9.83
C THR A 129 -8.64 3.47 10.24
N TYR A 130 -7.58 3.79 11.00
CA TYR A 130 -6.67 2.77 11.50
C TYR A 130 -7.32 1.92 12.58
N ASP A 131 -7.22 0.58 12.45
CA ASP A 131 -7.85 -0.39 13.35
C ASP A 131 -6.90 -0.75 14.51
N TYR A 132 -6.83 0.11 15.52
CA TYR A 132 -6.04 -0.16 16.74
C TYR A 132 -6.58 -1.35 17.52
N ASP A 133 -7.90 -1.51 17.54
CA ASP A 133 -8.54 -2.60 18.27
C ASP A 133 -8.13 -3.99 17.73
N SER A 134 -7.83 -4.09 16.43
CA SER A 134 -7.40 -5.37 15.85
C SER A 134 -6.00 -5.82 16.31
N LEU A 135 -5.25 -4.95 16.97
CA LEU A 135 -3.92 -5.25 17.53
C LEU A 135 -4.00 -5.81 18.96
N GLU A 136 -5.17 -5.76 19.60
CA GLU A 136 -5.36 -6.29 20.95
C GLU A 136 -5.39 -7.84 20.94
N GLU A 137 -4.96 -8.45 22.06
CA GLU A 137 -4.82 -9.91 22.16
C GLU A 137 -6.15 -10.66 22.10
N ASP A 138 -7.21 -10.08 22.69
CA ASP A 138 -8.54 -10.71 22.83
C ASP A 138 -9.44 -10.61 21.59
N VAL A 139 -8.95 -9.99 20.52
CA VAL A 139 -9.69 -9.86 19.26
C VAL A 139 -9.62 -11.15 18.46
N SER A 140 -10.75 -11.52 17.84
CA SER A 140 -10.84 -12.74 17.03
C SER A 140 -9.84 -12.72 15.87
N GLU A 141 -9.24 -13.90 15.59
CA GLU A 141 -8.30 -14.08 14.47
C GLU A 141 -8.89 -13.64 13.13
N ARG A 142 -10.18 -13.83 12.93
CA ARG A 142 -10.88 -13.36 11.74
C ARG A 142 -10.82 -11.83 11.61
N ARG A 143 -11.05 -11.08 12.70
CA ARG A 143 -10.99 -9.62 12.66
C ARG A 143 -9.57 -9.15 12.39
N LYS A 144 -8.58 -9.77 13.05
CA LYS A 144 -7.16 -9.49 12.79
C LYS A 144 -6.84 -9.70 11.31
N SER A 145 -7.20 -10.87 10.77
CA SER A 145 -6.97 -11.18 9.36
C SER A 145 -7.68 -10.20 8.39
N GLU A 146 -8.94 -9.84 8.68
CA GLU A 146 -9.67 -8.85 7.86
C GLU A 146 -8.96 -7.49 7.84
N ALA A 147 -8.43 -7.03 8.98
CA ALA A 147 -7.73 -5.76 9.09
C ALA A 147 -6.46 -5.68 8.22
N HIS A 148 -5.80 -6.81 7.98
CA HIS A 148 -4.61 -6.96 7.12
C HIS A 148 -4.91 -7.10 5.62
N THR A 149 -6.19 -7.02 5.23
CA THR A 149 -6.62 -7.21 3.85
C THR A 149 -7.49 -6.06 3.35
N ILE A 150 -7.79 -6.07 2.05
CA ILE A 150 -8.72 -5.09 1.46
C ILE A 150 -10.13 -5.17 2.05
N ALA A 151 -10.50 -6.30 2.68
CA ALA A 151 -11.80 -6.44 3.34
C ALA A 151 -11.94 -5.48 4.54
N GLY A 152 -10.86 -5.19 5.25
CA GLY A 152 -10.84 -4.17 6.29
C GLY A 152 -11.25 -2.80 5.73
N VAL A 153 -10.66 -2.37 4.64
CA VAL A 153 -10.94 -1.07 4.01
C VAL A 153 -12.34 -1.03 3.41
N PHE A 154 -12.71 -1.99 2.55
CA PHE A 154 -13.94 -1.91 1.75
C PHE A 154 -15.20 -2.42 2.45
N CYS A 155 -15.08 -3.25 3.49
CA CYS A 155 -16.24 -3.81 4.20
C CYS A 155 -16.42 -3.24 5.61
N ARG A 156 -15.31 -2.95 6.30
CA ARG A 156 -15.34 -2.51 7.70
C ARG A 156 -15.05 -1.02 7.87
N ASN A 157 -14.45 -0.39 6.88
CA ASN A 157 -13.92 0.98 6.94
C ASN A 157 -12.84 1.16 8.04
N THR A 158 -12.21 0.06 8.47
CA THR A 158 -11.10 0.03 9.41
C THR A 158 -10.07 -1.01 8.97
N ALA A 159 -8.79 -0.66 8.96
CA ALA A 159 -7.71 -1.56 8.58
C ALA A 159 -6.39 -1.14 9.25
N VAL A 160 -5.44 -2.06 9.33
CA VAL A 160 -4.04 -1.74 9.68
C VAL A 160 -3.23 -1.41 8.42
N CYS A 161 -1.96 -1.04 8.59
CA CYS A 161 -1.07 -0.59 7.52
C CYS A 161 -1.09 -1.50 6.28
N GLU A 162 -1.03 -2.81 6.45
CA GLU A 162 -1.02 -3.77 5.35
C GLU A 162 -2.34 -3.75 4.56
N GLY A 163 -3.49 -3.73 5.23
CA GLY A 163 -4.80 -3.64 4.58
C GLY A 163 -4.95 -2.33 3.80
N ILE A 164 -4.47 -1.21 4.35
CA ILE A 164 -4.46 0.10 3.71
C ILE A 164 -3.55 0.09 2.48
N ALA A 165 -2.32 -0.43 2.59
CA ALA A 165 -1.38 -0.53 1.49
C ALA A 165 -1.88 -1.46 0.38
N LYS A 166 -2.54 -2.58 0.71
CA LYS A 166 -3.20 -3.48 -0.24
C LYS A 166 -4.35 -2.81 -0.99
N ALA A 167 -5.18 -2.03 -0.31
CA ALA A 167 -6.27 -1.29 -0.95
C ALA A 167 -5.73 -0.19 -1.88
N TYR A 168 -4.67 0.51 -1.47
CA TYR A 168 -4.00 1.49 -2.33
C TYR A 168 -3.43 0.83 -3.59
N LYS A 169 -2.71 -0.29 -3.44
CA LYS A 169 -2.19 -1.10 -4.54
C LYS A 169 -3.28 -1.53 -5.52
N LEU A 170 -4.39 -2.07 -5.00
CA LEU A 170 -5.52 -2.52 -5.81
C LEU A 170 -6.11 -1.39 -6.66
N LEU A 171 -6.37 -0.23 -6.07
CA LEU A 171 -6.91 0.92 -6.80
C LEU A 171 -5.90 1.48 -7.81
N CYS A 172 -4.60 1.47 -7.48
CA CYS A 172 -3.54 1.80 -8.44
C CYS A 172 -3.57 0.86 -9.66
N ASP A 173 -3.69 -0.44 -9.45
CA ASP A 173 -3.77 -1.43 -10.53
C ASP A 173 -5.00 -1.18 -11.40
N CYS A 174 -6.17 -0.95 -10.80
CA CYS A 174 -7.40 -0.64 -11.51
C CYS A 174 -7.32 0.65 -12.34
N LEU A 175 -6.61 1.68 -11.86
CA LEU A 175 -6.46 2.97 -12.53
C LEU A 175 -5.21 3.06 -13.42
N GLY A 176 -4.42 1.98 -13.50
CA GLY A 176 -3.24 1.88 -14.37
C GLY A 176 -2.02 2.64 -13.87
N VAL A 177 -1.91 2.87 -12.56
CA VAL A 177 -0.73 3.44 -11.89
C VAL A 177 0.20 2.29 -11.49
N GLU A 178 1.49 2.37 -11.84
CA GLU A 178 2.47 1.38 -11.39
C GLU A 178 2.74 1.58 -9.89
N CYS A 179 2.46 0.53 -9.10
CA CYS A 179 2.52 0.56 -7.65
C CYS A 179 3.10 -0.76 -7.11
N ILE A 180 3.98 -0.68 -6.14
CA ILE A 180 4.56 -1.81 -5.42
C ILE A 180 4.07 -1.72 -3.97
N LEU A 181 3.60 -2.82 -3.40
CA LEU A 181 3.41 -2.95 -1.97
C LEU A 181 4.76 -3.26 -1.33
N VAL A 182 5.12 -2.56 -0.28
CA VAL A 182 6.41 -2.69 0.41
C VAL A 182 6.17 -3.19 1.82
N ILE A 183 6.97 -4.17 2.22
CA ILE A 183 7.06 -4.62 3.61
C ILE A 183 8.42 -4.19 4.16
N GLY A 184 8.41 -3.60 5.33
CA GLY A 184 9.60 -3.12 6.01
C GLY A 184 9.34 -2.81 7.47
N MET A 185 10.08 -1.86 7.99
CA MET A 185 10.01 -1.44 9.39
C MET A 185 9.76 0.06 9.46
N ALA A 186 8.97 0.51 10.43
CA ALA A 186 8.79 1.93 10.73
C ALA A 186 8.75 2.18 12.24
N GLY A 187 9.19 3.38 12.69
CA GLY A 187 9.19 3.76 14.10
C GLY A 187 9.39 5.25 14.29
N ASN A 188 8.89 5.79 15.41
CA ASN A 188 8.87 7.23 15.70
C ASN A 188 10.24 7.83 16.01
N GLU A 189 11.24 6.99 16.38
CA GLU A 189 12.58 7.46 16.75
C GLU A 189 13.62 7.07 15.71
N PRO A 190 14.37 8.04 15.16
CA PRO A 190 15.37 7.78 14.11
C PRO A 190 16.54 6.90 14.56
N SER A 191 16.80 6.81 15.87
CA SER A 191 18.04 6.23 16.42
C SER A 191 17.89 4.93 17.19
N SER A 192 16.69 4.47 17.52
CA SER A 192 16.51 3.21 18.22
C SER A 192 16.15 2.07 17.28
N VAL A 193 17.09 1.20 17.02
CA VAL A 193 16.90 -0.07 16.28
C VAL A 193 15.87 -0.98 16.98
N LEU A 194 15.53 -0.69 18.23
CA LEU A 194 14.73 -1.55 19.09
C LEU A 194 13.22 -1.28 19.05
N GLU A 195 12.76 -0.20 18.42
CA GLU A 195 11.33 0.17 18.42
C GLU A 195 10.72 0.27 17.01
N LYS A 196 11.42 -0.17 15.96
CA LYS A 196 10.82 -0.27 14.62
C LYS A 196 9.95 -1.51 14.56
N ASN A 197 8.67 -1.29 14.32
CA ASN A 197 7.70 -2.37 14.12
C ASN A 197 7.52 -2.70 12.65
N ASN A 198 7.10 -3.92 12.36
CA ASN A 198 6.71 -4.33 11.02
C ASN A 198 5.67 -3.36 10.46
N HIS A 199 5.91 -2.89 9.25
CA HIS A 199 5.07 -1.91 8.61
C HIS A 199 4.94 -2.17 7.10
N ALA A 200 3.82 -1.74 6.53
CA ALA A 200 3.54 -1.87 5.12
C ALA A 200 3.10 -0.53 4.52
N TRP A 201 3.65 -0.22 3.33
CA TRP A 201 3.34 0.99 2.56
C TRP A 201 3.46 0.73 1.06
N ASN A 202 3.52 1.76 0.24
CA ASN A 202 3.63 1.61 -1.19
C ASN A 202 4.81 2.40 -1.77
N ILE A 203 5.30 1.95 -2.92
CA ILE A 203 6.13 2.72 -3.84
C ILE A 203 5.35 2.88 -5.14
N ILE A 204 5.19 4.11 -5.62
CA ILE A 204 4.56 4.42 -6.89
C ILE A 204 5.59 4.84 -7.93
N LYS A 205 5.26 4.63 -9.21
CA LYS A 205 6.09 5.12 -10.32
C LYS A 205 5.31 6.11 -11.17
N ILE A 206 5.81 7.33 -11.23
CA ILE A 206 5.25 8.43 -12.00
C ILE A 206 6.34 9.01 -12.91
N ASN A 207 6.06 9.07 -14.22
CA ASN A 207 7.01 9.58 -15.22
C ASN A 207 8.40 8.93 -15.15
N GLY A 208 8.43 7.61 -14.92
CA GLY A 208 9.67 6.83 -14.84
C GLY A 208 10.41 6.88 -13.50
N LYS A 209 9.93 7.64 -12.51
CA LYS A 209 10.54 7.85 -11.19
C LYS A 209 9.74 7.18 -10.10
N TYR A 210 10.43 6.66 -9.08
CA TYR A 210 9.82 6.04 -7.92
C TYR A 210 9.76 6.99 -6.73
N GLY A 211 8.68 6.90 -5.96
CA GLY A 211 8.48 7.65 -4.71
C GLY A 211 7.69 6.82 -3.71
N HIS A 212 8.05 6.92 -2.43
CA HIS A 212 7.32 6.28 -1.34
C HIS A 212 5.97 6.96 -1.11
N VAL A 213 4.97 6.15 -0.76
CA VAL A 213 3.65 6.63 -0.33
C VAL A 213 3.22 5.82 0.89
N ASP A 214 3.04 6.49 2.02
CA ASP A 214 2.49 5.88 3.23
C ASP A 214 1.20 6.56 3.65
N VAL A 215 0.09 6.01 3.16
CA VAL A 215 -1.25 6.49 3.49
C VAL A 215 -1.54 6.36 4.99
N THR A 216 -1.00 5.32 5.64
CA THR A 216 -1.23 5.06 7.07
C THR A 216 -0.65 6.17 7.94
N TRP A 217 0.59 6.57 7.69
CA TRP A 217 1.23 7.64 8.46
C TRP A 217 0.61 9.00 8.16
N ASP A 218 0.28 9.28 6.91
CA ASP A 218 -0.45 10.50 6.54
C ASP A 218 -1.84 10.55 7.18
N MET A 219 -2.56 9.43 7.28
CA MET A 219 -3.84 9.34 7.99
C MET A 219 -3.69 9.60 9.49
N CYS A 220 -2.67 9.01 10.13
CA CYS A 220 -2.42 9.19 11.57
C CYS A 220 -2.04 10.64 11.90
N ALA A 221 -1.24 11.29 11.07
CA ALA A 221 -0.90 12.70 11.21
C ALA A 221 -2.13 13.63 11.08
N SER A 222 -3.10 13.25 10.25
CA SER A 222 -4.30 14.06 9.98
C SER A 222 -5.43 13.92 11.02
N ARG A 223 -5.36 12.96 11.95
CA ARG A 223 -6.46 12.63 12.89
C ARG A 223 -7.02 13.82 13.69
N ASN A 224 -6.18 14.77 14.04
CA ASN A 224 -6.58 15.92 14.85
C ASN A 224 -7.12 17.09 14.02
N SER A 225 -7.08 17.03 12.70
CA SER A 225 -7.33 18.18 11.82
C SER A 225 -8.45 17.99 10.81
N HIS A 226 -8.99 16.78 10.61
CA HIS A 226 -9.89 16.42 9.50
C HIS A 226 -9.33 16.83 8.13
N GLN A 227 -8.00 16.81 7.98
CA GLN A 227 -7.28 17.26 6.79
C GLN A 227 -6.50 16.11 6.20
N TYR A 228 -6.23 16.19 4.90
CA TYR A 228 -5.24 15.32 4.28
C TYR A 228 -3.84 15.78 4.69
N CYS A 229 -2.97 14.83 5.02
CA CYS A 229 -1.54 15.02 5.18
C CYS A 229 -0.85 14.41 3.95
N TYR A 230 0.28 14.96 3.56
CA TYR A 230 1.05 14.49 2.39
C TYR A 230 2.56 14.43 2.68
N ASP A 231 2.92 14.31 3.95
CA ASP A 231 4.31 14.29 4.38
C ASP A 231 5.03 13.02 3.92
N TYR A 232 4.25 11.96 3.70
CA TYR A 232 4.72 10.66 3.21
C TYR A 232 4.24 10.33 1.79
N PHE A 233 3.86 11.35 1.00
CA PHE A 233 3.44 11.13 -0.39
C PHE A 233 4.53 11.52 -1.39
N GLY A 234 5.01 10.53 -2.16
CA GLY A 234 5.97 10.70 -3.26
C GLY A 234 7.38 11.07 -2.81
N VAL A 235 7.74 10.74 -1.57
CA VAL A 235 9.03 11.12 -0.97
C VAL A 235 10.17 10.19 -1.38
N SER A 236 11.40 10.73 -1.35
CA SER A 236 12.64 10.00 -1.65
C SER A 236 13.10 9.11 -0.50
N ASP A 237 14.00 8.15 -0.80
CA ASP A 237 14.66 7.31 0.20
C ASP A 237 15.29 8.14 1.33
N LYS A 238 15.97 9.24 0.98
CA LYS A 238 16.64 10.11 1.95
C LYS A 238 15.70 10.67 3.01
N VAL A 239 14.50 11.06 2.61
CA VAL A 239 13.48 11.59 3.53
C VAL A 239 12.80 10.45 4.26
N PHE A 240 12.40 9.41 3.52
CA PHE A 240 11.59 8.32 4.05
C PHE A 240 12.34 7.47 5.08
N PHE A 241 13.61 7.19 4.85
CA PHE A 241 14.42 6.35 5.74
C PHE A 241 14.89 7.07 7.02
N ALA A 242 14.45 8.29 7.27
CA ALA A 242 14.61 8.91 8.59
C ALA A 242 13.90 8.08 9.68
N ASN A 243 12.77 7.47 9.36
CA ASN A 243 11.95 6.69 10.31
C ASN A 243 11.41 5.38 9.74
N HIS A 244 11.69 5.05 8.47
CA HIS A 244 11.35 3.79 7.80
C HIS A 244 12.61 3.05 7.36
N SER A 245 12.47 1.76 7.07
CA SER A 245 13.53 0.99 6.41
C SER A 245 12.97 -0.22 5.65
N CYS A 246 13.50 -0.47 4.45
CA CYS A 246 13.23 -1.67 3.67
C CYS A 246 14.46 -2.03 2.83
N LYS A 247 14.45 -3.22 2.21
CA LYS A 247 15.52 -3.68 1.33
C LYS A 247 14.94 -4.36 0.09
N GLY A 248 15.68 -4.31 -1.01
CA GLY A 248 15.35 -5.06 -2.23
C GLY A 248 14.34 -4.39 -3.16
N TYR A 249 13.92 -3.15 -2.89
CA TYR A 249 13.00 -2.38 -3.72
C TYR A 249 13.71 -1.36 -4.61
N PRO A 250 13.04 -0.82 -5.65
CA PRO A 250 13.60 0.25 -6.46
C PRO A 250 13.92 1.48 -5.62
N ALA A 251 15.06 2.12 -5.91
CA ALA A 251 15.45 3.34 -5.23
C ALA A 251 14.50 4.51 -5.58
N CYS A 252 14.06 5.22 -4.56
CA CYS A 252 13.27 6.45 -4.67
C CYS A 252 14.20 7.65 -4.51
N VAL A 253 14.84 8.05 -5.60
CA VAL A 253 15.89 9.09 -5.60
C VAL A 253 15.32 10.49 -5.78
N GLU A 254 16.06 11.52 -5.28
CA GLU A 254 15.61 12.91 -5.26
C GLU A 254 15.47 13.57 -6.64
N HIS A 255 16.14 13.07 -7.67
CA HIS A 255 16.06 13.65 -9.01
C HIS A 255 14.66 13.49 -9.60
N GLY A 256 13.88 14.58 -9.52
CA GLY A 256 12.47 14.66 -9.91
C GLY A 256 11.57 14.20 -8.78
N ARG A 257 11.55 15.02 -7.77
CA ARG A 257 10.66 14.90 -6.61
C ARG A 257 9.21 14.67 -7.04
N LEU A 258 8.56 13.72 -6.41
CA LEU A 258 7.17 13.36 -6.67
C LEU A 258 6.25 13.80 -5.53
N THR A 259 6.76 14.60 -4.59
CA THR A 259 5.99 15.05 -3.43
C THR A 259 4.77 15.87 -3.86
N TYR A 260 3.73 15.80 -3.06
CA TYR A 260 2.52 16.61 -3.28
C TYR A 260 2.85 18.09 -3.42
N PHE A 261 3.70 18.61 -2.54
CA PHE A 261 4.03 20.02 -2.49
C PHE A 261 4.76 20.51 -3.73
N GLU A 262 5.68 19.72 -4.26
CA GLU A 262 6.40 20.06 -5.48
C GLU A 262 5.51 19.98 -6.72
N GLN A 263 4.78 18.90 -6.87
CA GLN A 263 3.91 18.68 -8.03
C GLN A 263 2.73 19.66 -8.10
N THR A 264 2.36 20.26 -6.97
CA THR A 264 1.29 21.28 -6.89
C THR A 264 1.82 22.71 -6.84
N GLY A 265 3.15 22.91 -6.94
CA GLY A 265 3.78 24.23 -6.84
C GLY A 265 3.69 24.88 -5.45
N LYS A 266 3.58 24.05 -4.41
CA LYS A 266 3.44 24.48 -3.01
C LYS A 266 4.67 24.18 -2.15
N LEU A 267 5.80 23.88 -2.80
CA LEU A 267 7.12 23.78 -2.20
C LEU A 267 7.85 25.10 -2.41
N PHE A 268 8.17 25.81 -1.33
CA PHE A 268 8.84 27.10 -1.37
C PHE A 268 10.28 26.96 -0.90
N LYS A 269 11.21 27.65 -1.56
CA LYS A 269 12.64 27.62 -1.22
C LYS A 269 13.02 28.70 -0.24
N ASN A 270 12.24 29.76 -0.14
CA ASN A 270 12.53 30.87 0.78
C ASN A 270 11.26 31.47 1.41
N PRO A 271 11.40 32.12 2.58
CA PRO A 271 10.27 32.71 3.29
C PRO A 271 9.54 33.82 2.54
N THR A 272 10.22 34.50 1.61
CA THR A 272 9.63 35.62 0.86
C THR A 272 8.61 35.11 -0.16
N GLU A 273 8.95 34.07 -0.92
CA GLU A 273 8.03 33.38 -1.84
C GLU A 273 6.83 32.84 -1.11
N LEU A 274 7.06 32.19 0.06
CA LEU A 274 5.99 31.66 0.90
C LEU A 274 5.05 32.77 1.38
N LYS A 275 5.59 33.91 1.85
CA LYS A 275 4.77 35.06 2.28
C LYS A 275 3.90 35.58 1.13
N GLN A 276 4.47 35.72 -0.07
CA GLN A 276 3.73 36.15 -1.25
C GLN A 276 2.61 35.17 -1.61
N TYR A 277 2.89 33.88 -1.59
CA TYR A 277 1.89 32.84 -1.82
C TYR A 277 0.75 32.92 -0.79
N ILE A 278 1.07 32.98 0.50
CA ILE A 278 0.08 33.10 1.58
C ILE A 278 -0.78 34.37 1.39
N GLY A 279 -0.15 35.51 1.10
CA GLY A 279 -0.86 36.76 0.87
C GLY A 279 -1.85 36.70 -0.30
N ASN A 280 -1.46 36.05 -1.40
CA ASN A 280 -2.33 35.87 -2.57
C ASN A 280 -3.50 34.91 -2.26
N GLU A 281 -3.26 33.79 -1.61
CA GLU A 281 -4.28 32.81 -1.27
C GLU A 281 -5.28 33.34 -0.23
N LEU A 282 -4.82 34.11 0.77
CA LEU A 282 -5.69 34.67 1.80
C LEU A 282 -6.75 35.61 1.23
N SER A 283 -6.51 36.25 0.09
CA SER A 283 -7.51 37.10 -0.59
C SER A 283 -8.76 36.33 -1.02
N GLY A 284 -8.63 35.02 -1.27
CA GLY A 284 -9.73 34.11 -1.58
C GLY A 284 -10.45 33.51 -0.36
N HIS A 285 -10.09 33.91 0.86
CA HIS A 285 -10.62 33.39 2.11
C HIS A 285 -10.63 31.85 2.22
N PRO A 286 -9.51 31.16 1.90
CA PRO A 286 -9.45 29.71 2.00
C PRO A 286 -9.55 29.29 3.47
N SER A 287 -10.27 28.22 3.73
CA SER A 287 -10.34 27.63 5.07
C SER A 287 -9.00 27.03 5.50
N LYS A 288 -8.10 26.71 4.54
CA LYS A 288 -6.82 26.01 4.76
C LYS A 288 -5.84 26.25 3.61
N LEU A 289 -4.58 26.31 3.97
CA LEU A 289 -3.45 26.35 3.03
C LEU A 289 -2.53 25.16 3.28
N TYR A 290 -2.10 24.52 2.20
CA TYR A 290 -1.10 23.45 2.23
C TYR A 290 0.16 23.94 1.55
N PHE A 291 1.29 23.90 2.26
CA PHE A 291 2.59 24.27 1.71
C PHE A 291 3.71 23.58 2.50
N GLN A 292 4.88 23.54 1.90
CA GLN A 292 6.13 23.10 2.53
C GLN A 292 7.23 24.13 2.25
N LEU A 293 8.07 24.41 3.25
CA LEU A 293 9.28 25.17 3.09
C LEU A 293 10.46 24.21 2.96
N ASP A 294 11.24 24.34 1.88
CA ASP A 294 12.45 23.57 1.66
C ASP A 294 13.62 24.20 2.46
N ASN A 295 13.92 23.62 3.60
CA ASN A 295 14.98 24.10 4.49
C ASN A 295 16.37 23.52 4.17
N THR A 296 16.59 22.95 2.98
CA THR A 296 17.85 22.28 2.64
C THR A 296 19.06 23.21 2.59
N GLU A 297 18.88 24.54 2.50
CA GLU A 297 19.98 25.51 2.52
C GLU A 297 20.43 25.93 3.93
N SER A 298 19.68 25.60 4.99
CA SER A 298 20.02 26.07 6.36
C SER A 298 20.99 25.17 7.13
N LEU A 299 21.45 24.06 6.56
CA LEU A 299 22.33 23.09 7.22
C LEU A 299 23.81 23.15 6.77
N THR A 300 24.18 24.10 5.90
CA THR A 300 25.57 24.19 5.40
C THR A 300 26.40 25.31 6.01
N ASP A 301 25.83 26.16 6.86
CA ASP A 301 26.59 27.24 7.54
C ASP A 301 26.29 27.22 9.06
N LYS A 302 26.96 26.31 9.78
CA LYS A 302 27.48 26.53 11.16
C LYS A 302 28.46 25.43 11.53
#